data_24cb92f95187ad7832b396d9a009ea0d
#
_entry.id   24cb92f95187ad7832b396d9a009ea0d
#
_cell.length_a   1.000
_cell.length_b   1.000
_cell.length_c   1.000
_cell.angle_alpha   90.00
_cell.angle_beta   90.00
_cell.angle_gamma   90.00
#
_symmetry.space_group_name_H-M   'P 1'
#
loop_
_entity.id
_entity.type
_entity.pdbx_description
1 polymer ?
#
loop_
_entity_poly.entity_id
_entity_poly.type
_entity_poly.pdbx_seq_one_letter_code
_entity_poly.pdbx_strand_id
1 'polypeptide(L)'
;MHISVSLGCESRQLAPRAGGVEFFAETSVLRAPNFNFNVSHEGGYVVLAAEPICICGIDVAAPSEARSAKTQTPADLFRAFDKQFTAEEWTCIKAAGSEAEQMQEFQRHWSLKEAFVKARGDGLGFDLGRVQFQLSAPLPSGSQSATAKVDGNLLLRWRFAIQMLGEQHVVSVALGPPEDVVDAWGVFKGTFQKTNLSLAEMQDAFEAPRPLFTTLTISDVIPAEAREAYAAAGGDTV
;
A
#
# COMPACT_ATOMS: atom_id res chain seq x y z
N MET A 1 -12.97 4.14 13.20
CA MET A 1 -11.83 3.44 12.54
C MET A 1 -12.32 2.92 11.20
N HIS A 2 -11.72 3.36 10.11
CA HIS A 2 -12.08 2.89 8.76
C HIS A 2 -11.04 1.90 8.26
N ILE A 3 -11.50 0.83 7.62
CA ILE A 3 -10.64 -0.17 7.01
C ILE A 3 -10.75 -0.01 5.49
N SER A 4 -9.63 0.27 4.82
CA SER A 4 -9.58 0.34 3.37
C SER A 4 -8.85 -0.88 2.84
N VAL A 5 -9.49 -1.63 1.95
CA VAL A 5 -8.96 -2.86 1.38
C VAL A 5 -8.76 -2.67 -0.11
N SER A 6 -7.54 -2.90 -0.60
CA SER A 6 -7.26 -3.05 -2.02
C SER A 6 -7.10 -4.54 -2.34
N LEU A 7 -8.03 -5.09 -3.12
CA LEU A 7 -8.00 -6.51 -3.52
C LEU A 7 -7.54 -6.61 -4.97
N GLY A 8 -6.45 -7.31 -5.22
CA GLY A 8 -5.90 -7.58 -6.54
C GLY A 8 -6.59 -8.68 -7.34
N CYS A 9 -7.83 -9.05 -6.99
CA CYS A 9 -8.56 -10.10 -7.70
C CYS A 9 -9.99 -9.66 -8.04
N GLU A 10 -10.42 -9.87 -9.30
CA GLU A 10 -11.83 -9.75 -9.66
C GLU A 10 -12.67 -10.68 -8.78
N SER A 11 -13.57 -10.10 -8.00
CA SER A 11 -14.72 -10.81 -7.47
C SER A 11 -15.69 -11.13 -8.62
N ARG A 12 -15.44 -12.18 -9.40
CA ARG A 12 -16.56 -12.82 -10.07
C ARG A 12 -17.49 -13.28 -8.96
N GLN A 13 -18.70 -12.73 -8.96
CA GLN A 13 -19.78 -13.00 -8.03
C GLN A 13 -19.75 -14.47 -7.57
N LEU A 14 -19.22 -14.69 -6.38
CA LEU A 14 -19.41 -15.94 -5.67
C LEU A 14 -20.79 -15.84 -5.04
N ALA A 15 -21.76 -16.46 -5.65
CA ALA A 15 -23.06 -16.67 -5.03
C ALA A 15 -22.85 -17.35 -3.67
N PRO A 16 -23.51 -16.88 -2.59
CA PRO A 16 -23.38 -17.51 -1.29
C PRO A 16 -23.97 -18.93 -1.36
N ARG A 17 -23.10 -19.93 -1.35
CA ARG A 17 -23.50 -21.32 -1.07
C ARG A 17 -23.30 -21.58 0.40
N ALA A 18 -24.42 -21.87 1.06
CA ALA A 18 -24.45 -22.34 2.43
C ALA A 18 -23.64 -23.65 2.57
N GLY A 19 -22.78 -23.71 3.57
CA GLY A 19 -22.24 -24.95 4.11
C GLY A 19 -20.78 -25.23 3.80
N GLY A 20 -19.94 -25.23 4.84
CA GLY A 20 -18.73 -26.04 4.90
C GLY A 20 -17.45 -25.41 4.36
N VAL A 21 -16.47 -25.48 5.19
CA VAL A 21 -15.06 -25.14 4.93
C VAL A 21 -14.45 -26.13 3.93
N GLU A 22 -14.78 -25.99 2.64
CA GLU A 22 -14.13 -26.68 1.53
C GLU A 22 -13.77 -25.69 0.42
N PHE A 23 -12.90 -24.72 0.72
CA PHE A 23 -12.60 -23.67 -0.26
C PHE A 23 -11.16 -23.69 -0.80
N PHE A 24 -10.44 -24.79 -0.65
CA PHE A 24 -9.15 -25.01 -1.34
C PHE A 24 -9.20 -26.25 -2.21
N ALA A 25 -10.08 -26.23 -3.23
CA ALA A 25 -9.91 -27.17 -4.33
C ALA A 25 -8.62 -26.83 -5.10
N GLU A 26 -7.88 -27.84 -5.57
CA GLU A 26 -6.59 -27.72 -6.28
C GLU A 26 -6.55 -26.67 -7.40
N THR A 27 -7.68 -26.29 -7.98
CA THR A 27 -7.79 -25.23 -8.99
C THR A 27 -7.63 -23.80 -8.45
N SER A 28 -7.81 -23.56 -7.16
CA SER A 28 -7.63 -22.23 -6.56
C SER A 28 -6.15 -21.90 -6.28
N VAL A 29 -5.33 -22.89 -6.01
CA VAL A 29 -3.89 -22.75 -5.81
C VAL A 29 -3.21 -22.23 -7.08
N LEU A 30 -3.68 -22.61 -8.26
CA LEU A 30 -3.14 -22.15 -9.54
C LEU A 30 -3.51 -20.69 -9.88
N ARG A 31 -4.53 -20.13 -9.22
CA ARG A 31 -4.97 -18.74 -9.45
C ARG A 31 -4.28 -17.72 -8.55
N ALA A 32 -3.69 -18.16 -7.45
CA ALA A 32 -3.02 -17.30 -6.47
C ALA A 32 -1.69 -17.93 -6.00
N PRO A 33 -0.74 -18.17 -6.93
CA PRO A 33 0.49 -18.90 -6.62
C PRO A 33 1.37 -18.18 -5.59
N ASN A 34 1.22 -16.87 -5.46
CA ASN A 34 2.04 -16.04 -4.59
C ASN A 34 1.16 -15.19 -3.66
N PHE A 35 0.01 -15.73 -3.25
CA PHE A 35 -0.88 -14.94 -2.39
C PHE A 35 -0.13 -14.35 -1.21
N ASN A 36 -0.12 -13.04 -1.15
CA ASN A 36 0.46 -12.27 -0.07
C ASN A 36 -0.40 -11.05 0.24
N PHE A 37 -0.20 -10.48 1.41
CA PHE A 37 -0.86 -9.26 1.81
C PHE A 37 0.06 -8.40 2.66
N ASN A 38 -0.24 -7.11 2.71
CA ASN A 38 0.46 -6.15 3.54
C ASN A 38 -0.55 -5.22 4.22
N VAL A 39 -0.21 -4.74 5.40
CA VAL A 39 -1.07 -3.88 6.23
C VAL A 39 -0.29 -2.66 6.69
N SER A 40 -0.95 -1.51 6.71
CA SER A 40 -0.46 -0.29 7.34
C SER A 40 -1.58 0.39 8.12
N HIS A 41 -1.23 1.22 9.07
CA HIS A 41 -2.20 2.03 9.82
C HIS A 41 -1.60 3.39 10.19
N GLU A 42 -2.44 4.41 10.10
CA GLU A 42 -2.11 5.77 10.56
C GLU A 42 -3.41 6.52 10.84
N GLY A 43 -3.43 7.27 11.94
CA GLY A 43 -4.62 8.02 12.35
C GLY A 43 -5.84 7.12 12.52
N GLY A 44 -6.94 7.47 11.85
CA GLY A 44 -8.20 6.73 11.88
C GLY A 44 -8.31 5.58 10.86
N TYR A 45 -7.25 5.26 10.10
CA TYR A 45 -7.29 4.27 9.03
C TYR A 45 -6.40 3.07 9.31
N VAL A 46 -6.92 1.89 8.96
CA VAL A 46 -6.15 0.68 8.71
C VAL A 46 -6.32 0.35 7.24
N VAL A 47 -5.23 0.12 6.53
CA VAL A 47 -5.24 -0.21 5.11
C VAL A 47 -4.62 -1.58 4.88
N LEU A 48 -5.19 -2.34 3.95
CA LEU A 48 -4.72 -3.67 3.58
C LEU A 48 -4.65 -3.77 2.05
N ALA A 49 -3.55 -4.27 1.53
CA ALA A 49 -3.42 -4.73 0.15
C ALA A 49 -3.20 -6.24 0.14
N ALA A 50 -3.86 -6.94 -0.78
CA ALA A 50 -3.66 -8.37 -1.01
C ALA A 50 -3.46 -8.62 -2.50
N GLU A 51 -2.55 -9.53 -2.84
CA GLU A 51 -2.13 -9.79 -4.20
C GLU A 51 -1.92 -11.30 -4.42
N PRO A 52 -2.48 -11.89 -5.49
CA PRO A 52 -2.36 -13.31 -5.76
C PRO A 52 -1.08 -13.70 -6.52
N ILE A 53 -0.45 -12.77 -7.23
CA ILE A 53 0.60 -13.07 -8.22
C ILE A 53 1.89 -12.30 -7.93
N CYS A 54 1.78 -10.96 -7.77
CA CYS A 54 2.90 -10.07 -7.52
C CYS A 54 3.18 -9.96 -6.02
N ILE A 55 4.34 -9.43 -5.64
CA ILE A 55 4.52 -8.94 -4.26
C ILE A 55 3.79 -7.63 -4.08
N CYS A 56 3.23 -7.39 -2.90
CA CYS A 56 2.56 -6.14 -2.60
C CYS A 56 3.01 -5.52 -1.29
N GLY A 57 3.06 -4.20 -1.28
CA GLY A 57 3.24 -3.39 -0.09
C GLY A 57 2.27 -2.23 -0.08
N ILE A 58 1.82 -1.84 1.08
CA ILE A 58 0.92 -0.71 1.29
C ILE A 58 1.40 0.14 2.44
N ASP A 59 1.28 1.44 2.28
CA ASP A 59 1.51 2.37 3.36
C ASP A 59 0.48 3.49 3.35
N VAL A 60 0.11 3.94 4.55
CA VAL A 60 -0.75 5.11 4.75
C VAL A 60 -0.01 6.12 5.60
N ALA A 61 0.04 7.36 5.14
CA ALA A 61 0.66 8.49 5.82
C ALA A 61 -0.37 9.60 6.06
N ALA A 62 -0.31 10.21 7.24
CA ALA A 62 -1.15 11.36 7.61
C ALA A 62 -0.28 12.52 8.08
N PRO A 63 -0.81 13.77 8.05
CA PRO A 63 -0.16 14.88 8.72
C PRO A 63 0.08 14.57 10.20
N SER A 64 1.20 15.01 10.71
CA SER A 64 1.72 14.67 12.04
C SER A 64 0.90 15.16 13.24
N GLU A 65 -0.34 15.54 13.08
CA GLU A 65 -1.23 15.90 14.21
C GLU A 65 -1.39 14.76 15.22
N ALA A 66 -1.21 13.52 14.78
CA ALA A 66 -1.23 12.34 15.65
C ALA A 66 0.12 12.03 16.30
N ARG A 67 1.22 12.60 15.84
CA ARG A 67 2.53 12.40 16.45
C ARG A 67 2.73 13.42 17.57
N SER A 68 2.31 13.01 18.78
CA SER A 68 2.67 13.58 20.09
C SER A 68 3.29 14.99 20.09
N ALA A 69 2.44 15.99 20.26
CA ALA A 69 2.65 17.22 21.04
C ALA A 69 4.10 17.69 21.30
N LYS A 70 4.90 17.92 20.28
CA LYS A 70 5.92 18.97 20.30
C LYS A 70 5.97 19.50 18.88
N THR A 71 5.57 20.74 18.71
CA THR A 71 5.57 21.56 17.52
C THR A 71 6.84 21.37 16.66
N GLN A 72 6.88 20.30 15.87
CA GLN A 72 7.87 20.20 14.82
C GLN A 72 7.32 20.94 13.61
N THR A 73 8.01 21.98 13.21
CA THR A 73 7.71 22.66 11.95
C THR A 73 7.97 21.71 10.79
N PRO A 74 7.34 21.90 9.60
CA PRO A 74 7.71 21.16 8.39
C PRO A 74 9.21 21.15 8.13
N ALA A 75 9.89 22.29 8.39
CA ALA A 75 11.34 22.41 8.23
C ALA A 75 12.14 21.47 9.15
N ASP A 76 11.70 21.28 10.40
CA ASP A 76 12.36 20.37 11.33
C ASP A 76 12.17 18.91 10.92
N LEU A 77 10.96 18.58 10.44
CA LEU A 77 10.66 17.25 9.89
C LEU A 77 11.53 16.97 8.65
N PHE A 78 11.57 17.89 7.70
CA PHE A 78 12.35 17.74 6.48
C PHE A 78 13.85 17.57 6.78
N ARG A 79 14.36 18.28 7.78
CA ARG A 79 15.76 18.10 8.23
C ARG A 79 15.99 16.72 8.84
N ALA A 80 15.05 16.20 9.61
CA ALA A 80 15.15 14.87 10.21
C ALA A 80 15.15 13.75 9.14
N PHE A 81 14.48 13.97 8.02
CA PHE A 81 14.34 13.03 6.92
C PHE A 81 15.23 13.34 5.71
N ASP A 82 16.21 14.23 5.85
CA ASP A 82 17.04 14.72 4.73
C ASP A 82 17.69 13.59 3.92
N LYS A 83 18.16 12.54 4.59
CA LYS A 83 18.86 11.40 3.96
C LYS A 83 17.93 10.37 3.30
N GLN A 84 16.65 10.38 3.61
CA GLN A 84 15.66 9.41 3.11
C GLN A 84 15.14 9.76 1.72
N PHE A 85 15.37 10.98 1.25
CA PHE A 85 14.92 11.46 -0.05
C PHE A 85 16.10 11.90 -0.93
N THR A 86 15.92 11.75 -2.24
CA THR A 86 16.90 12.26 -3.21
C THR A 86 16.79 13.78 -3.36
N ALA A 87 17.81 14.39 -3.97
CA ALA A 87 17.81 15.84 -4.22
C ALA A 87 16.63 16.27 -5.13
N GLU A 88 16.28 15.41 -6.09
CA GLU A 88 15.17 15.64 -7.00
C GLU A 88 13.81 15.58 -6.28
N GLU A 89 13.62 14.59 -5.39
CA GLU A 89 12.41 14.49 -4.57
C GLU A 89 12.28 15.69 -3.64
N TRP A 90 13.38 16.11 -2.98
CA TRP A 90 13.37 17.33 -2.17
C TRP A 90 13.04 18.59 -2.98
N THR A 91 13.49 18.64 -4.22
CA THR A 91 13.15 19.73 -5.13
C THR A 91 11.66 19.77 -5.40
N CYS A 92 11.03 18.62 -5.69
CA CYS A 92 9.59 18.52 -5.90
C CYS A 92 8.80 18.89 -4.62
N ILE A 93 9.19 18.33 -3.47
CA ILE A 93 8.52 18.59 -2.19
C ILE A 93 8.57 20.10 -1.83
N LYS A 94 9.73 20.72 -1.95
CA LYS A 94 9.92 22.13 -1.60
C LYS A 94 9.35 23.10 -2.64
N ALA A 95 9.13 22.65 -3.89
CA ALA A 95 8.50 23.46 -4.92
C ALA A 95 6.97 23.53 -4.79
N ALA A 96 6.36 22.67 -4.00
CA ALA A 96 4.93 22.77 -3.68
C ALA A 96 4.68 24.10 -2.93
N GLY A 97 3.56 24.76 -3.23
CA GLY A 97 3.32 26.17 -2.89
C GLY A 97 3.37 26.48 -1.39
N SER A 98 2.33 26.09 -0.65
CA SER A 98 2.22 26.34 0.79
C SER A 98 2.90 25.23 1.61
N GLU A 99 3.16 25.50 2.90
CA GLU A 99 3.67 24.47 3.83
C GLU A 99 2.76 23.22 3.90
N ALA A 100 1.45 23.40 3.79
CA ALA A 100 0.50 22.31 3.77
C ALA A 100 0.65 21.44 2.50
N GLU A 101 0.85 22.06 1.34
CA GLU A 101 1.12 21.37 0.09
C GLU A 101 2.48 20.69 0.08
N GLN A 102 3.51 21.30 0.66
CA GLN A 102 4.82 20.69 0.85
C GLN A 102 4.74 19.44 1.75
N MET A 103 3.97 19.53 2.83
CA MET A 103 3.73 18.40 3.72
C MET A 103 2.99 17.28 3.02
N GLN A 104 1.98 17.59 2.22
CA GLN A 104 1.23 16.61 1.44
C GLN A 104 2.12 15.91 0.40
N GLU A 105 2.99 16.67 -0.28
CA GLU A 105 3.93 16.11 -1.24
C GLU A 105 5.00 15.24 -0.56
N PHE A 106 5.49 15.66 0.62
CA PHE A 106 6.35 14.82 1.46
C PHE A 106 5.69 13.49 1.81
N GLN A 107 4.43 13.50 2.23
CA GLN A 107 3.69 12.28 2.59
C GLN A 107 3.50 11.33 1.40
N ARG A 108 3.24 11.87 0.19
CA ARG A 108 3.16 11.06 -1.03
C ARG A 108 4.46 10.30 -1.30
N HIS A 109 5.58 11.00 -1.25
CA HIS A 109 6.89 10.38 -1.45
C HIS A 109 7.25 9.41 -0.33
N TRP A 110 6.95 9.78 0.93
CA TRP A 110 7.20 8.92 2.09
C TRP A 110 6.42 7.61 2.00
N SER A 111 5.11 7.68 1.79
CA SER A 111 4.27 6.48 1.72
C SER A 111 4.65 5.56 0.55
N LEU A 112 5.12 6.11 -0.58
CA LEU A 112 5.65 5.32 -1.69
C LEU A 112 6.92 4.54 -1.29
N LYS A 113 7.87 5.19 -0.60
CA LYS A 113 9.09 4.55 -0.13
C LYS A 113 8.80 3.43 0.85
N GLU A 114 7.93 3.67 1.81
CA GLU A 114 7.48 2.68 2.78
C GLU A 114 6.75 1.51 2.11
N ALA A 115 5.82 1.78 1.19
CA ALA A 115 5.13 0.74 0.44
C ALA A 115 6.09 -0.14 -0.36
N PHE A 116 7.11 0.46 -0.99
CA PHE A 116 8.15 -0.26 -1.73
C PHE A 116 8.97 -1.19 -0.84
N VAL A 117 9.46 -0.70 0.29
CA VAL A 117 10.26 -1.47 1.25
C VAL A 117 9.44 -2.59 1.86
N LYS A 118 8.15 -2.32 2.18
CA LYS A 118 7.22 -3.32 2.70
C LYS A 118 6.94 -4.42 1.68
N ALA A 119 6.76 -4.06 0.39
CA ALA A 119 6.54 -5.06 -0.67
C ALA A 119 7.73 -6.01 -0.81
N ARG A 120 8.95 -5.52 -0.72
CA ARG A 120 10.17 -6.31 -0.83
C ARG A 120 10.51 -7.08 0.45
N GLY A 121 10.00 -6.63 1.60
CA GLY A 121 10.37 -7.20 2.89
C GLY A 121 11.81 -6.87 3.32
N ASP A 122 12.33 -5.70 2.95
CA ASP A 122 13.68 -5.26 3.34
C ASP A 122 13.79 -4.94 4.84
N GLY A 123 12.66 -4.66 5.50
CA GLY A 123 12.66 -4.16 6.86
C GLY A 123 13.37 -2.80 6.95
N LEU A 124 14.14 -2.59 8.03
CA LEU A 124 14.90 -1.35 8.24
C LEU A 124 16.26 -1.34 7.52
N GLY A 125 16.56 -2.37 6.73
CA GLY A 125 17.89 -2.53 6.11
C GLY A 125 18.05 -1.80 4.79
N PHE A 126 16.98 -1.31 4.16
CA PHE A 126 17.07 -0.59 2.89
C PHE A 126 17.29 0.91 3.11
N ASP A 127 18.32 1.45 2.46
CA ASP A 127 18.56 2.90 2.44
C ASP A 127 17.55 3.58 1.48
N LEU A 128 16.58 4.28 2.05
CA LEU A 128 15.50 4.96 1.32
C LEU A 128 16.00 6.07 0.38
N GLY A 129 17.18 6.62 0.61
CA GLY A 129 17.82 7.60 -0.28
C GLY A 129 18.20 7.01 -1.64
N ARG A 130 18.29 5.68 -1.79
CA ARG A 130 18.61 4.98 -3.03
C ARG A 130 17.43 4.85 -3.98
N VAL A 131 16.18 4.89 -3.48
CA VAL A 131 14.99 4.84 -4.32
C VAL A 131 14.44 6.24 -4.57
N GLN A 132 14.29 6.60 -5.83
CA GLN A 132 13.76 7.87 -6.29
C GLN A 132 12.42 7.64 -6.96
N PHE A 133 11.39 8.37 -6.53
CA PHE A 133 10.06 8.36 -7.13
C PHE A 133 9.82 9.59 -7.98
N GLN A 134 9.11 9.37 -9.09
CA GLN A 134 8.57 10.43 -9.93
C GLN A 134 7.07 10.21 -10.08
N LEU A 135 6.28 11.14 -9.57
CA LEU A 135 4.82 11.08 -9.58
C LEU A 135 4.27 11.55 -10.92
N SER A 136 3.21 10.90 -11.41
CA SER A 136 2.42 11.39 -12.56
C SER A 136 1.54 12.57 -12.15
N ALA A 137 0.92 13.23 -13.13
CA ALA A 137 -0.20 14.13 -12.83
C ALA A 137 -1.37 13.33 -12.23
N PRO A 138 -2.15 13.92 -11.29
CA PRO A 138 -3.35 13.29 -10.77
C PRO A 138 -4.37 13.00 -11.87
N LEU A 139 -5.01 11.85 -11.81
CA LEU A 139 -6.16 11.52 -12.65
C LEU A 139 -7.43 12.25 -12.14
N PRO A 140 -8.48 12.37 -12.96
CA PRO A 140 -9.77 12.92 -12.50
C PRO A 140 -10.38 12.19 -11.31
N SER A 141 -10.03 10.92 -11.10
CA SER A 141 -10.39 10.11 -9.93
C SER A 141 -9.67 10.52 -8.64
N GLY A 142 -8.70 11.43 -8.70
CA GLY A 142 -7.83 11.79 -7.59
C GLY A 142 -6.68 10.82 -7.34
N SER A 143 -6.60 9.73 -8.12
CA SER A 143 -5.48 8.79 -8.03
C SER A 143 -4.28 9.26 -8.86
N GLN A 144 -3.09 8.86 -8.45
CA GLN A 144 -1.83 9.09 -9.16
C GLN A 144 -1.08 7.77 -9.32
N SER A 145 -0.27 7.69 -10.36
CA SER A 145 0.77 6.66 -10.47
C SER A 145 2.15 7.27 -10.21
N ALA A 146 3.13 6.41 -9.98
CA ALA A 146 4.51 6.82 -9.93
C ALA A 146 5.41 5.83 -10.68
N THR A 147 6.56 6.30 -11.10
CA THR A 147 7.68 5.48 -11.53
C THR A 147 8.78 5.57 -10.49
N ALA A 148 9.64 4.54 -10.41
CA ALA A 148 10.72 4.52 -9.45
C ALA A 148 12.06 4.12 -10.12
N LYS A 149 13.15 4.67 -9.58
CA LYS A 149 14.52 4.25 -9.89
C LYS A 149 15.22 3.82 -8.60
N VAL A 150 15.98 2.76 -8.66
CA VAL A 150 16.92 2.39 -7.58
C VAL A 150 18.34 2.51 -8.12
N ASP A 151 19.16 3.30 -7.47
CA ASP A 151 20.53 3.60 -7.91
C ASP A 151 20.61 4.06 -9.39
N GLY A 152 19.62 4.87 -9.81
CA GLY A 152 19.49 5.37 -11.17
C GLY A 152 18.83 4.41 -12.18
N ASN A 153 18.62 3.15 -11.84
CA ASN A 153 18.02 2.14 -12.72
C ASN A 153 16.50 2.12 -12.57
N LEU A 154 15.78 2.31 -13.69
CA LEU A 154 14.32 2.35 -13.72
C LEU A 154 13.72 0.98 -13.41
N LEU A 155 12.75 0.94 -12.50
CA LEU A 155 12.02 -0.25 -12.10
C LEU A 155 10.84 -0.52 -13.06
N LEU A 156 11.11 -1.06 -14.25
CA LEU A 156 10.12 -1.25 -15.30
C LEU A 156 9.01 -2.27 -14.94
N ARG A 157 9.32 -3.20 -14.03
CA ARG A 157 8.41 -4.27 -13.62
C ARG A 157 7.68 -3.98 -12.32
N TRP A 158 7.67 -2.72 -11.90
CA TRP A 158 6.95 -2.24 -10.72
C TRP A 158 5.79 -1.35 -11.12
N ARG A 159 4.75 -1.35 -10.30
CA ARG A 159 3.64 -0.41 -10.37
C ARG A 159 3.43 0.23 -9.02
N PHE A 160 3.17 1.52 -9.06
CA PHE A 160 2.92 2.31 -7.87
C PHE A 160 1.64 3.12 -8.07
N ALA A 161 0.76 3.06 -7.10
CA ALA A 161 -0.47 3.83 -7.09
C ALA A 161 -0.57 4.63 -5.79
N ILE A 162 -1.10 5.83 -5.89
CA ILE A 162 -1.29 6.75 -4.78
C ILE A 162 -2.73 7.22 -4.82
N GLN A 163 -3.37 7.31 -3.65
CA GLN A 163 -4.71 7.87 -3.50
C GLN A 163 -4.84 8.60 -2.17
N MET A 164 -5.70 9.62 -2.15
CA MET A 164 -6.13 10.25 -0.91
C MET A 164 -7.22 9.41 -0.25
N LEU A 165 -7.13 9.24 1.06
CA LEU A 165 -8.19 8.72 1.92
C LEU A 165 -8.69 9.85 2.82
N GLY A 166 -9.95 10.22 2.66
CA GLY A 166 -10.45 11.44 3.28
C GLY A 166 -9.66 12.67 2.80
N GLU A 167 -9.56 13.67 3.67
CA GLU A 167 -8.94 14.95 3.31
C GLU A 167 -7.42 14.99 3.49
N GLN A 168 -6.88 14.14 4.37
CA GLN A 168 -5.50 14.32 4.86
C GLN A 168 -4.61 13.08 4.76
N HIS A 169 -5.16 11.87 4.56
CA HIS A 169 -4.37 10.66 4.50
C HIS A 169 -4.00 10.33 3.06
N VAL A 170 -2.74 10.00 2.86
CA VAL A 170 -2.21 9.48 1.59
C VAL A 170 -1.97 7.99 1.75
N VAL A 171 -2.50 7.19 0.84
CA VAL A 171 -2.21 5.77 0.76
C VAL A 171 -1.46 5.46 -0.52
N SER A 172 -0.40 4.67 -0.41
CA SER A 172 0.39 4.19 -1.54
C SER A 172 0.43 2.68 -1.56
N VAL A 173 0.32 2.12 -2.77
CA VAL A 173 0.47 0.68 -3.04
C VAL A 173 1.63 0.48 -3.99
N ALA A 174 2.49 -0.46 -3.67
CA ALA A 174 3.58 -0.92 -4.51
C ALA A 174 3.33 -2.38 -4.90
N LEU A 175 3.42 -2.68 -6.21
CA LEU A 175 3.33 -4.02 -6.75
C LEU A 175 4.59 -4.31 -7.55
N GLY A 176 5.22 -5.43 -7.29
CA GLY A 176 6.47 -5.81 -7.94
C GLY A 176 6.59 -7.29 -8.26
N PRO A 177 7.64 -7.67 -9.00
CA PRO A 177 7.88 -9.06 -9.34
C PRO A 177 8.33 -9.86 -8.11
N PRO A 178 7.88 -11.11 -7.96
CA PRO A 178 8.23 -11.96 -6.82
C PRO A 178 9.74 -12.22 -6.67
N GLU A 179 10.51 -12.17 -7.75
CA GLU A 179 11.97 -12.32 -7.70
C GLU A 179 12.69 -11.17 -6.99
N ASP A 180 12.06 -9.99 -6.91
CA ASP A 180 12.64 -8.82 -6.23
C ASP A 180 12.45 -8.86 -4.71
N VAL A 181 11.78 -9.90 -4.17
CA VAL A 181 11.60 -10.05 -2.73
C VAL A 181 12.93 -10.32 -2.04
N VAL A 182 13.22 -9.53 -1.01
CA VAL A 182 14.38 -9.68 -0.13
C VAL A 182 14.05 -10.58 1.05
N ASP A 183 12.88 -10.35 1.68
CA ASP A 183 12.41 -11.09 2.86
C ASP A 183 13.46 -11.18 3.95
N ALA A 184 13.90 -10.05 4.45
CA ALA A 184 14.98 -9.94 5.44
C ALA A 184 14.75 -10.79 6.70
N TRP A 185 13.50 -11.15 6.99
CA TRP A 185 13.10 -11.93 8.15
C TRP A 185 12.86 -13.42 7.82
N GLY A 186 12.86 -13.81 6.55
CA GLY A 186 12.66 -15.20 6.09
C GLY A 186 11.26 -15.75 6.36
N VAL A 187 10.24 -14.89 6.38
CA VAL A 187 8.89 -15.29 6.83
C VAL A 187 7.92 -15.61 5.69
N PHE A 188 8.10 -15.05 4.49
CA PHE A 188 7.09 -15.21 3.43
C PHE A 188 7.61 -15.63 2.05
N LYS A 189 8.88 -15.38 1.73
CA LYS A 189 9.46 -15.80 0.43
C LYS A 189 9.29 -17.29 0.14
N GLY A 190 9.40 -18.12 1.18
CA GLY A 190 9.24 -19.57 1.08
C GLY A 190 7.79 -20.02 0.76
N THR A 191 6.80 -19.14 0.86
CA THR A 191 5.40 -19.45 0.52
C THR A 191 5.08 -19.26 -0.95
N PHE A 192 5.95 -18.60 -1.72
CA PHE A 192 5.76 -18.34 -3.13
C PHE A 192 5.96 -19.61 -3.96
N GLN A 193 4.96 -19.93 -4.76
CA GLN A 193 4.96 -21.11 -5.65
C GLN A 193 5.53 -20.76 -7.03
N LYS A 194 5.50 -19.47 -7.43
CA LYS A 194 5.96 -19.01 -8.72
C LYS A 194 6.76 -17.71 -8.58
N THR A 195 8.07 -17.83 -8.54
CA THR A 195 8.97 -16.68 -8.34
C THR A 195 9.36 -15.98 -9.66
N ASN A 196 9.25 -16.66 -10.81
CA ASN A 196 9.59 -16.08 -12.12
C ASN A 196 8.31 -15.83 -12.91
N LEU A 197 7.94 -14.56 -13.07
CA LEU A 197 6.82 -14.16 -13.91
C LEU A 197 7.33 -13.65 -15.26
N SER A 198 6.69 -14.09 -16.35
CA SER A 198 6.90 -13.49 -17.67
C SER A 198 6.39 -12.05 -17.71
N LEU A 199 6.85 -11.27 -18.69
CA LEU A 199 6.35 -9.91 -18.89
C LEU A 199 4.84 -9.90 -19.14
N ALA A 200 4.29 -10.88 -19.89
CA ALA A 200 2.87 -10.99 -20.17
C ALA A 200 2.06 -11.23 -18.88
N GLU A 201 2.49 -12.16 -18.03
CA GLU A 201 1.81 -12.44 -16.75
C GLU A 201 1.83 -11.25 -15.80
N MET A 202 2.93 -10.50 -15.78
CA MET A 202 3.00 -9.27 -15.01
C MET A 202 2.09 -8.19 -15.58
N GLN A 203 2.05 -8.05 -16.90
CA GLN A 203 1.18 -7.09 -17.57
C GLN A 203 -0.29 -7.40 -17.29
N ASP A 204 -0.69 -8.64 -17.42
CA ASP A 204 -2.05 -9.11 -17.09
C ASP A 204 -2.39 -8.83 -15.63
N ALA A 205 -1.44 -9.09 -14.70
CA ALA A 205 -1.63 -8.78 -13.29
C ALA A 205 -1.78 -7.27 -13.02
N PHE A 206 -1.10 -6.41 -13.77
CA PHE A 206 -1.16 -4.97 -13.62
C PHE A 206 -2.37 -4.33 -14.33
N GLU A 207 -2.87 -4.91 -15.42
CA GLU A 207 -4.02 -4.43 -16.19
C GLU A 207 -5.35 -4.92 -15.63
N ALA A 208 -5.35 -5.87 -14.69
CA ALA A 208 -6.56 -6.33 -14.04
C ALA A 208 -7.33 -5.12 -13.46
N PRO A 209 -8.65 -4.97 -13.75
CA PRO A 209 -9.46 -3.89 -13.21
C PRO A 209 -9.43 -3.94 -11.68
N ARG A 210 -8.96 -2.87 -11.07
CA ARG A 210 -8.87 -2.79 -9.61
C ARG A 210 -9.69 -1.60 -9.13
N PRO A 211 -10.69 -1.79 -8.28
CA PRO A 211 -11.15 -0.70 -7.46
C PRO A 211 -9.96 -0.25 -6.61
N LEU A 212 -9.63 1.05 -6.66
CA LEU A 212 -8.47 1.56 -5.94
C LEU A 212 -8.54 1.21 -4.46
N PHE A 213 -9.68 1.45 -3.81
CA PHE A 213 -9.93 1.02 -2.43
C PHE A 213 -11.43 0.81 -2.19
N THR A 214 -11.75 -0.19 -1.37
CA THR A 214 -13.08 -0.35 -0.77
C THR A 214 -12.97 0.03 0.70
N THR A 215 -13.76 1.00 1.13
CA THR A 215 -13.84 1.36 2.55
C THR A 215 -14.84 0.44 3.24
N LEU A 216 -14.39 -0.18 4.31
CA LEU A 216 -15.18 -1.05 5.17
C LEU A 216 -15.24 -0.46 6.58
N THR A 217 -16.34 -0.70 7.28
CA THR A 217 -16.44 -0.47 8.71
C THR A 217 -16.00 -1.71 9.48
N ILE A 218 -15.80 -1.58 10.79
CA ILE A 218 -15.49 -2.76 11.61
C ILE A 218 -16.68 -3.75 11.56
N SER A 219 -17.91 -3.25 11.54
CA SER A 219 -19.11 -4.07 11.39
C SER A 219 -19.14 -4.93 10.13
N ASP A 220 -18.49 -4.48 9.05
CA ASP A 220 -18.42 -5.23 7.79
C ASP A 220 -17.48 -6.44 7.88
N VAL A 221 -16.44 -6.36 8.72
CA VAL A 221 -15.36 -7.35 8.77
C VAL A 221 -15.44 -8.32 9.95
N ILE A 222 -16.19 -7.98 11.00
CA ILE A 222 -16.37 -8.89 12.14
C ILE A 222 -17.32 -10.03 11.80
N PRO A 223 -17.13 -11.24 12.39
CA PRO A 223 -18.03 -12.37 12.21
C PRO A 223 -19.49 -12.01 12.57
N ALA A 224 -20.44 -12.60 11.85
CA ALA A 224 -21.85 -12.30 12.01
C ALA A 224 -22.35 -12.50 13.46
N GLU A 225 -21.85 -13.55 14.13
CA GLU A 225 -22.16 -13.89 15.52
C GLU A 225 -21.64 -12.84 16.54
N ALA A 226 -20.64 -12.05 16.18
CA ALA A 226 -20.07 -11.02 17.05
C ALA A 226 -20.71 -9.63 16.84
N ARG A 227 -21.48 -9.42 15.77
CA ARG A 227 -22.01 -8.11 15.40
C ARG A 227 -22.96 -7.52 16.44
N GLU A 228 -23.83 -8.36 17.03
CA GLU A 228 -24.76 -7.92 18.07
C GLU A 228 -24.03 -7.42 19.31
N ALA A 229 -23.05 -8.18 19.78
CA ALA A 229 -22.22 -7.79 20.92
C ALA A 229 -21.41 -6.52 20.63
N TYR A 230 -20.88 -6.40 19.42
CA TYR A 230 -20.14 -5.21 18.99
C TYR A 230 -21.02 -3.98 18.95
N ALA A 231 -22.24 -4.09 18.38
CA ALA A 231 -23.21 -2.98 18.35
C ALA A 231 -23.63 -2.57 19.75
N ALA A 232 -23.88 -3.53 20.67
CA ALA A 232 -24.23 -3.26 22.06
C ALA A 232 -23.11 -2.56 22.85
N ALA A 233 -21.85 -2.77 22.46
CA ALA A 233 -20.68 -2.10 23.03
C ALA A 233 -20.39 -0.70 22.43
N GLY A 234 -21.31 -0.17 21.59
CA GLY A 234 -21.17 1.14 20.95
C GLY A 234 -20.81 1.08 19.47
N GLY A 235 -20.44 -0.07 18.94
CA GLY A 235 -20.21 -0.28 17.51
C GLY A 235 -19.23 0.70 16.86
N ASP A 236 -19.53 1.11 15.61
CA ASP A 236 -18.73 2.07 14.83
C ASP A 236 -19.00 3.54 15.24
N THR A 237 -19.81 3.78 16.28
CA THR A 237 -20.11 5.11 16.79
C THR A 237 -18.94 5.64 17.62
N VAL A 238 -17.95 6.21 16.96
CA VAL A 238 -16.89 7.05 17.57
C VAL A 238 -16.79 8.33 16.77
#